data_9ffd816ad3d193f164b06ac2bd78acfa
#
_entry.id   9ffd816ad3d193f164b06ac2bd78acfa
#
_cell.length_a   1.000
_cell.length_b   1.000
_cell.length_c   1.000
_cell.angle_alpha   90.00
_cell.angle_beta   90.00
_cell.angle_gamma   90.00
#
_symmetry.space_group_name_H-M   'P 1'
#
loop_
_entity.id
_entity.type
_entity.pdbx_description
1 polymer ?
#
loop_
_entity_poly.entity_id
_entity_poly.type
_entity_poly.pdbx_seq_one_letter_code
_entity_poly.pdbx_strand_id
1 'polypeptide(L)'
;MYSKEELLIFSIINSKHDIGIQNLVNKIFKFSNKENLNFFNLNREDKIEFLSNFLSEENIEKILDIFEKDDFYKFEIEKIRKICEEKNINIFYHSYENYPKSLMNIKESPYVIFVKGTLPIDKELEKAFAIVGTRKVSQDGINFAKDIGTYLAKNDIYNISGLALGIDTIGHETCLHRTGAILGQGLDLETYPRENINLAEKILANNGFLLSELIPKQELSMFSLIKRDRLQSALTSGIIIAESGIKGGTVNTFKYAKEQKKKIFIADINKDLIEKYGKDLIIIKNSFDFEKKIKNNLEQINLF
;
A
#
# COMPACT_ATOMS: atom_id res chain seq x y z
N MET A 1 -11.31 -12.75 -16.35
CA MET A 1 -10.46 -12.65 -15.13
C MET A 1 -9.08 -13.18 -15.47
N TYR A 2 -8.02 -12.56 -15.02
CA TYR A 2 -6.65 -13.00 -15.22
C TYR A 2 -6.30 -14.20 -14.33
N SER A 3 -5.47 -15.12 -14.82
CA SER A 3 -4.88 -16.20 -14.04
C SER A 3 -3.82 -15.68 -13.05
N LYS A 4 -3.42 -16.50 -12.09
CA LYS A 4 -2.35 -16.15 -11.14
C LYS A 4 -1.01 -15.90 -11.83
N GLU A 5 -0.72 -16.68 -12.87
CA GLU A 5 0.48 -16.56 -13.71
C GLU A 5 0.48 -15.22 -14.46
N GLU A 6 -0.60 -14.88 -15.12
CA GLU A 6 -0.76 -13.62 -15.86
C GLU A 6 -0.61 -12.40 -14.96
N LEU A 7 -1.16 -12.44 -13.74
CA LEU A 7 -0.98 -11.38 -12.75
C LEU A 7 0.48 -11.25 -12.28
N LEU A 8 1.20 -12.37 -12.15
CA LEU A 8 2.64 -12.35 -11.89
C LEU A 8 3.43 -11.79 -13.09
N ILE A 9 3.04 -12.09 -14.33
CA ILE A 9 3.67 -11.50 -15.53
C ILE A 9 3.53 -9.98 -15.50
N PHE A 10 2.35 -9.44 -15.22
CA PHE A 10 2.17 -7.99 -15.07
C PHE A 10 3.12 -7.41 -13.99
N SER A 11 3.26 -8.08 -12.86
CA SER A 11 4.16 -7.64 -11.78
C SER A 11 5.64 -7.71 -12.19
N ILE A 12 6.06 -8.76 -12.90
CA ILE A 12 7.42 -8.91 -13.41
C ILE A 12 7.73 -7.80 -14.42
N ILE A 13 6.83 -7.55 -15.37
CA ILE A 13 7.01 -6.46 -16.35
C ILE A 13 7.15 -5.12 -15.62
N ASN A 14 6.25 -4.87 -14.65
CA ASN A 14 6.26 -3.63 -13.88
C ASN A 14 7.55 -3.45 -13.06
N SER A 15 8.22 -4.54 -12.66
CA SER A 15 9.46 -4.50 -11.91
C SER A 15 10.72 -4.30 -12.77
N LYS A 16 10.68 -4.75 -14.02
CA LYS A 16 11.87 -4.86 -14.89
C LYS A 16 11.96 -3.75 -15.95
N HIS A 17 10.94 -2.92 -16.10
CA HIS A 17 10.87 -1.89 -17.12
C HIS A 17 10.74 -0.48 -16.53
N ASP A 18 11.06 0.52 -17.33
CA ASP A 18 10.95 1.95 -16.97
C ASP A 18 9.49 2.39 -16.74
N ILE A 19 9.32 3.59 -16.18
CA ILE A 19 8.00 4.17 -15.87
C ILE A 19 7.11 4.29 -17.10
N GLY A 20 7.66 4.51 -18.30
CA GLY A 20 6.89 4.58 -19.53
C GLY A 20 6.17 3.26 -19.80
N ILE A 21 6.89 2.15 -19.80
CA ILE A 21 6.33 0.79 -19.95
C ILE A 21 5.38 0.45 -18.81
N GLN A 22 5.74 0.74 -17.56
CA GLN A 22 4.86 0.53 -16.41
C GLN A 22 3.49 1.21 -16.60
N ASN A 23 3.50 2.46 -17.06
CA ASN A 23 2.26 3.20 -17.32
C ASN A 23 1.42 2.57 -18.43
N LEU A 24 2.04 2.05 -19.49
CA LEU A 24 1.34 1.35 -20.56
C LEU A 24 0.72 0.04 -20.06
N VAL A 25 1.48 -0.75 -19.33
CA VAL A 25 1.01 -2.01 -18.72
C VAL A 25 -0.15 -1.77 -17.76
N ASN A 26 -0.07 -0.73 -16.94
CA ASN A 26 -1.18 -0.32 -16.06
C ASN A 26 -2.45 0.08 -16.84
N LYS A 27 -2.29 0.72 -17.99
CA LYS A 27 -3.43 1.03 -18.89
C LYS A 27 -4.04 -0.24 -19.45
N ILE A 28 -3.22 -1.17 -19.98
CA ILE A 28 -3.69 -2.46 -20.49
C ILE A 28 -4.51 -3.18 -19.43
N PHE A 29 -3.97 -3.34 -18.23
CA PHE A 29 -4.66 -4.01 -17.13
C PHE A 29 -5.99 -3.33 -16.77
N LYS A 30 -6.00 -2.01 -16.66
CA LYS A 30 -7.19 -1.24 -16.32
C LYS A 30 -8.28 -1.34 -17.39
N PHE A 31 -7.91 -1.18 -18.66
CA PHE A 31 -8.87 -1.27 -19.77
C PHE A 31 -9.43 -2.68 -19.92
N SER A 32 -8.58 -3.68 -19.84
CA SER A 32 -9.00 -5.09 -19.91
C SER A 32 -9.98 -5.45 -18.81
N ASN A 33 -9.72 -5.01 -17.57
CA ASN A 33 -10.66 -5.23 -16.47
C ASN A 33 -11.99 -4.49 -16.67
N LYS A 34 -11.97 -3.27 -17.20
CA LYS A 34 -13.18 -2.50 -17.47
C LYS A 34 -14.06 -3.16 -18.52
N GLU A 35 -13.46 -3.67 -19.58
CA GLU A 35 -14.15 -4.35 -20.69
C GLU A 35 -14.39 -5.85 -20.39
N ASN A 36 -14.06 -6.32 -19.19
CA ASN A 36 -14.13 -7.74 -18.77
C ASN A 36 -13.40 -8.69 -19.74
N LEU A 37 -12.26 -8.25 -20.25
CA LEU A 37 -11.45 -8.90 -21.26
C LEU A 37 -10.15 -9.43 -20.62
N ASN A 38 -9.62 -10.54 -21.11
CA ASN A 38 -8.28 -11.00 -20.78
C ASN A 38 -7.34 -10.77 -21.97
N PHE A 39 -6.40 -9.84 -21.81
CA PHE A 39 -5.44 -9.45 -22.85
C PHE A 39 -4.57 -10.64 -23.34
N PHE A 40 -4.22 -11.59 -22.47
CA PHE A 40 -3.41 -12.74 -22.85
C PHE A 40 -4.15 -13.72 -23.79
N ASN A 41 -5.49 -13.77 -23.71
CA ASN A 41 -6.33 -14.65 -24.53
C ASN A 41 -6.62 -14.10 -25.92
N LEU A 42 -6.24 -12.86 -26.21
CA LEU A 42 -6.39 -12.27 -27.53
C LEU A 42 -5.33 -12.83 -28.48
N ASN A 43 -5.71 -13.08 -29.76
CA ASN A 43 -4.75 -13.30 -30.80
C ASN A 43 -3.97 -12.00 -31.11
N ARG A 44 -2.93 -12.08 -31.96
CA ARG A 44 -2.06 -10.93 -32.23
C ARG A 44 -2.81 -9.76 -32.89
N GLU A 45 -3.73 -10.04 -33.81
CA GLU A 45 -4.51 -9.01 -34.52
C GLU A 45 -5.43 -8.27 -33.54
N ASP A 46 -6.15 -9.02 -32.71
CA ASP A 46 -7.03 -8.43 -31.67
C ASP A 46 -6.23 -7.64 -30.63
N LYS A 47 -5.00 -8.09 -30.27
CA LYS A 47 -4.10 -7.32 -29.40
C LYS A 47 -3.70 -5.98 -30.02
N ILE A 48 -3.36 -5.97 -31.31
CA ILE A 48 -3.01 -4.76 -32.06
C ILE A 48 -4.21 -3.82 -32.08
N GLU A 49 -5.40 -4.31 -32.43
CA GLU A 49 -6.63 -3.50 -32.45
C GLU A 49 -6.92 -2.92 -31.07
N PHE A 50 -6.85 -3.73 -30.01
CA PHE A 50 -7.03 -3.26 -28.63
C PHE A 50 -6.04 -2.16 -28.24
N LEU A 51 -4.75 -2.35 -28.55
CA LEU A 51 -3.68 -1.41 -28.20
C LEU A 51 -3.75 -0.12 -29.04
N SER A 52 -4.22 -0.18 -30.27
CA SER A 52 -4.35 0.98 -31.17
C SER A 52 -5.31 2.06 -30.63
N ASN A 53 -6.23 1.69 -29.72
CA ASN A 53 -7.12 2.64 -29.07
C ASN A 53 -6.39 3.64 -28.15
N PHE A 54 -5.13 3.38 -27.78
CA PHE A 54 -4.40 4.23 -26.80
C PHE A 54 -2.87 4.24 -26.98
N LEU A 55 -2.31 3.57 -28.00
CA LEU A 55 -0.87 3.52 -28.31
C LEU A 55 -0.59 3.86 -29.77
N SER A 56 0.61 4.38 -30.04
CA SER A 56 1.18 4.48 -31.39
C SER A 56 1.68 3.11 -31.87
N GLU A 57 1.78 2.90 -33.20
CA GLU A 57 2.26 1.65 -33.80
C GLU A 57 3.61 1.20 -33.24
N GLU A 58 4.58 2.12 -33.11
CA GLU A 58 5.89 1.84 -32.51
C GLU A 58 5.80 1.26 -31.09
N ASN A 59 4.91 1.80 -30.26
CA ASN A 59 4.69 1.32 -28.90
C ASN A 59 3.92 0.00 -28.87
N ILE A 60 3.07 -0.29 -29.86
CA ILE A 60 2.33 -1.55 -29.95
C ILE A 60 3.30 -2.71 -30.10
N GLU A 61 4.21 -2.67 -31.10
CA GLU A 61 5.19 -3.74 -31.32
C GLU A 61 6.08 -3.93 -30.09
N LYS A 62 6.57 -2.85 -29.49
CA LYS A 62 7.36 -2.91 -28.26
C LYS A 62 6.63 -3.61 -27.12
N ILE A 63 5.35 -3.36 -26.93
CA ILE A 63 4.54 -3.99 -25.89
C ILE A 63 4.30 -5.47 -26.21
N LEU A 64 3.99 -5.80 -27.46
CA LEU A 64 3.80 -7.20 -27.87
C LEU A 64 5.06 -8.02 -27.63
N ASP A 65 6.23 -7.53 -28.03
CA ASP A 65 7.52 -8.17 -27.78
C ASP A 65 7.79 -8.42 -26.28
N ILE A 66 7.33 -7.52 -25.42
CA ILE A 66 7.46 -7.69 -23.96
C ILE A 66 6.55 -8.84 -23.48
N PHE A 67 5.30 -8.90 -23.94
CA PHE A 67 4.33 -9.89 -23.49
C PHE A 67 4.53 -11.30 -24.09
N GLU A 68 5.23 -11.43 -25.22
CA GLU A 68 5.43 -12.71 -25.94
C GLU A 68 6.66 -13.52 -25.45
N LYS A 69 7.22 -13.21 -24.27
CA LYS A 69 8.42 -13.91 -23.71
C LYS A 69 8.04 -15.05 -22.77
N ASP A 70 7.25 -16.01 -23.23
CA ASP A 70 6.67 -17.07 -22.40
C ASP A 70 7.68 -17.84 -21.54
N ASP A 71 8.77 -18.33 -22.10
CA ASP A 71 9.75 -19.12 -21.37
C ASP A 71 10.50 -18.29 -20.30
N PHE A 72 10.75 -17.01 -20.60
CA PHE A 72 11.32 -16.09 -19.63
C PHE A 72 10.37 -15.90 -18.43
N TYR A 73 9.07 -15.68 -18.68
CA TYR A 73 8.11 -15.49 -17.60
C TYR A 73 7.88 -16.74 -16.79
N LYS A 74 7.80 -17.93 -17.40
CA LYS A 74 7.72 -19.21 -16.68
C LYS A 74 8.88 -19.37 -15.70
N PHE A 75 10.12 -19.12 -16.16
CA PHE A 75 11.31 -19.19 -15.33
C PHE A 75 11.30 -18.19 -14.18
N GLU A 76 10.93 -16.92 -14.42
CA GLU A 76 10.87 -15.90 -13.38
C GLU A 76 9.75 -16.20 -12.37
N ILE A 77 8.59 -16.71 -12.78
CA ILE A 77 7.49 -17.11 -11.90
C ILE A 77 7.93 -18.27 -10.98
N GLU A 78 8.62 -19.27 -11.50
CA GLU A 78 9.15 -20.39 -10.69
C GLU A 78 10.14 -19.88 -9.63
N LYS A 79 11.04 -18.96 -10.00
CA LYS A 79 11.97 -18.32 -9.06
C LYS A 79 11.24 -17.55 -7.96
N ILE A 80 10.23 -16.75 -8.32
CA ILE A 80 9.41 -15.99 -7.37
C ILE A 80 8.73 -16.96 -6.40
N ARG A 81 8.06 -18.00 -6.90
CA ARG A 81 7.37 -19.00 -6.08
C ARG A 81 8.31 -19.71 -5.12
N LYS A 82 9.48 -20.15 -5.60
CA LYS A 82 10.50 -20.79 -4.78
C LYS A 82 10.98 -19.90 -3.64
N ILE A 83 11.31 -18.62 -3.92
CA ILE A 83 11.72 -17.68 -2.88
C ILE A 83 10.59 -17.45 -1.89
N CYS A 84 9.35 -17.31 -2.36
CA CYS A 84 8.21 -17.09 -1.50
C CYS A 84 7.98 -18.26 -0.54
N GLU A 85 8.12 -19.51 -1.03
CA GLU A 85 8.04 -20.71 -0.22
C GLU A 85 9.16 -20.76 0.83
N GLU A 86 10.43 -20.59 0.42
CA GLU A 86 11.60 -20.61 1.30
C GLU A 86 11.56 -19.51 2.39
N LYS A 87 10.93 -18.37 2.09
CA LYS A 87 10.86 -17.22 2.99
C LYS A 87 9.51 -17.05 3.70
N ASN A 88 8.60 -18.03 3.59
CA ASN A 88 7.24 -17.95 4.13
C ASN A 88 6.49 -16.68 3.72
N ILE A 89 6.52 -16.36 2.43
CA ILE A 89 5.84 -15.22 1.82
C ILE A 89 4.60 -15.75 1.09
N ASN A 90 3.42 -15.30 1.49
CA ASN A 90 2.17 -15.58 0.79
C ASN A 90 1.97 -14.59 -0.36
N ILE A 91 1.44 -15.08 -1.49
CA ILE A 91 1.12 -14.27 -2.67
C ILE A 91 -0.38 -14.13 -2.77
N PHE A 92 -0.88 -12.89 -2.75
CA PHE A 92 -2.29 -12.56 -2.95
C PHE A 92 -2.46 -11.93 -4.33
N TYR A 93 -3.45 -12.39 -5.07
CA TYR A 93 -3.66 -12.05 -6.47
C TYR A 93 -4.87 -11.15 -6.64
N HIS A 94 -4.74 -10.07 -7.40
CA HIS A 94 -5.84 -9.16 -7.71
C HIS A 94 -7.08 -9.93 -8.21
N SER A 95 -8.25 -9.53 -7.73
CA SER A 95 -9.55 -10.16 -8.05
C SER A 95 -9.76 -11.58 -7.51
N TYR A 96 -8.85 -12.13 -6.71
CA TYR A 96 -9.07 -13.38 -5.98
C TYR A 96 -9.64 -13.11 -4.58
N GLU A 97 -10.32 -14.11 -4.01
CA GLU A 97 -11.16 -13.99 -2.80
C GLU A 97 -10.45 -13.33 -1.61
N ASN A 98 -9.17 -13.65 -1.40
CA ASN A 98 -8.41 -13.15 -0.24
C ASN A 98 -7.64 -11.85 -0.53
N TYR A 99 -7.83 -11.24 -1.69
CA TYR A 99 -7.17 -9.97 -2.00
C TYR A 99 -7.97 -8.80 -1.43
N PRO A 100 -7.33 -7.84 -0.70
CA PRO A 100 -8.05 -6.73 -0.08
C PRO A 100 -8.82 -5.89 -1.11
N LYS A 101 -10.14 -5.79 -0.94
CA LYS A 101 -11.02 -5.03 -1.84
C LYS A 101 -10.65 -3.56 -1.95
N SER A 102 -10.15 -2.99 -0.85
CA SER A 102 -9.71 -1.59 -0.80
C SER A 102 -8.55 -1.30 -1.74
N LEU A 103 -7.68 -2.29 -2.03
CA LEU A 103 -6.59 -2.15 -3.00
C LEU A 103 -7.05 -2.25 -4.46
N MET A 104 -8.19 -2.88 -4.73
CA MET A 104 -8.69 -3.05 -6.11
C MET A 104 -9.13 -1.72 -6.75
N ASN A 105 -9.55 -0.76 -5.93
CA ASN A 105 -10.20 0.47 -6.38
C ASN A 105 -9.27 1.69 -6.43
N ILE A 106 -8.00 1.54 -6.10
CA ILE A 106 -7.04 2.64 -6.15
C ILE A 106 -6.43 2.81 -7.55
N LYS A 107 -5.95 4.00 -7.82
CA LYS A 107 -5.10 4.25 -8.98
C LYS A 107 -3.84 3.39 -8.87
N GLU A 108 -3.46 2.71 -9.95
CA GLU A 108 -2.34 1.77 -9.96
C GLU A 108 -2.48 0.66 -8.89
N SER A 109 -3.65 -0.01 -8.87
CA SER A 109 -3.87 -1.18 -8.04
C SER A 109 -2.80 -2.24 -8.28
N PRO A 110 -2.18 -2.82 -7.22
CA PRO A 110 -1.20 -3.91 -7.40
C PRO A 110 -1.81 -5.14 -8.07
N TYR A 111 -1.12 -5.74 -9.01
CA TYR A 111 -1.54 -7.01 -9.64
C TYR A 111 -1.45 -8.18 -8.67
N VAL A 112 -0.42 -8.15 -7.83
CA VAL A 112 -0.20 -9.06 -6.72
C VAL A 112 0.34 -8.29 -5.52
N ILE A 113 0.13 -8.81 -4.33
CA ILE A 113 0.82 -8.38 -3.11
C ILE A 113 1.47 -9.59 -2.46
N PHE A 114 2.62 -9.34 -1.86
CA PHE A 114 3.41 -10.31 -1.12
C PHE A 114 3.25 -10.02 0.36
N VAL A 115 3.02 -11.05 1.18
CA VAL A 115 2.74 -10.87 2.62
C VAL A 115 3.51 -11.91 3.44
N LYS A 116 4.21 -11.45 4.48
CA LYS A 116 4.66 -12.26 5.60
C LYS A 116 3.74 -12.04 6.79
N GLY A 117 3.42 -13.10 7.52
CA GLY A 117 2.48 -13.03 8.64
C GLY A 117 1.02 -13.13 8.21
N THR A 118 0.11 -12.57 9.00
CA THR A 118 -1.34 -12.72 8.83
C THR A 118 -1.99 -11.43 8.35
N LEU A 119 -2.39 -11.39 7.09
CA LEU A 119 -3.13 -10.23 6.55
C LEU A 119 -4.56 -10.22 7.13
N PRO A 120 -5.00 -9.08 7.71
CA PRO A 120 -6.37 -8.94 8.20
C PRO A 120 -7.42 -9.06 7.09
N ILE A 121 -8.61 -9.51 7.43
CA ILE A 121 -9.76 -9.53 6.51
C ILE A 121 -10.29 -8.11 6.25
N ASP A 122 -11.04 -7.92 5.16
CA ASP A 122 -11.58 -6.61 4.77
C ASP A 122 -12.29 -5.88 5.91
N LYS A 123 -13.12 -6.58 6.71
CA LYS A 123 -13.84 -6.00 7.85
C LYS A 123 -12.93 -5.39 8.93
N GLU A 124 -11.72 -5.93 9.10
CA GLU A 124 -10.71 -5.39 10.03
C GLU A 124 -9.96 -4.23 9.39
N LEU A 125 -9.62 -4.34 8.09
CA LEU A 125 -8.97 -3.27 7.31
C LEU A 125 -9.86 -2.02 7.21
N GLU A 126 -11.18 -2.18 7.08
CA GLU A 126 -12.16 -1.09 7.07
C GLU A 126 -12.19 -0.28 8.38
N LYS A 127 -11.63 -0.80 9.47
CA LYS A 127 -11.49 -0.11 10.75
C LYS A 127 -10.06 0.37 11.02
N ALA A 128 -9.08 -0.09 10.25
CA ALA A 128 -7.67 0.22 10.45
C ALA A 128 -7.36 1.71 10.23
N PHE A 129 -6.31 2.20 10.89
CA PHE A 129 -5.75 3.54 10.66
C PHE A 129 -4.24 3.47 10.44
N ALA A 130 -3.69 4.50 9.80
CA ALA A 130 -2.25 4.65 9.62
C ALA A 130 -1.75 5.80 10.49
N ILE A 131 -0.98 5.52 11.54
CA ILE A 131 -0.26 6.57 12.29
C ILE A 131 1.00 6.90 11.49
N VAL A 132 1.12 8.15 11.06
CA VAL A 132 2.19 8.60 10.17
C VAL A 132 2.80 9.91 10.63
N GLY A 133 4.07 10.14 10.25
CA GLY A 133 4.71 11.40 10.61
C GLY A 133 6.18 11.50 10.28
N THR A 134 6.83 12.47 10.92
CA THR A 134 8.24 12.78 10.74
C THR A 134 9.15 11.68 11.30
N ARG A 135 10.34 11.56 10.70
CA ARG A 135 11.43 10.73 11.23
C ARG A 135 12.18 11.39 12.40
N LYS A 136 12.08 12.72 12.51
CA LYS A 136 12.68 13.50 13.60
C LYS A 136 11.55 14.02 14.47
N VAL A 137 11.26 13.32 15.58
CA VAL A 137 10.06 13.50 16.39
C VAL A 137 10.34 14.36 17.61
N SER A 138 9.45 15.33 17.88
CA SER A 138 9.45 16.09 19.14
C SER A 138 8.84 15.26 20.29
N GLN A 139 9.00 15.72 21.52
CA GLN A 139 8.38 15.07 22.68
C GLN A 139 6.85 15.07 22.57
N ASP A 140 6.25 16.13 22.05
CA ASP A 140 4.80 16.22 21.85
C ASP A 140 4.31 15.24 20.79
N GLY A 141 5.06 15.09 19.67
CA GLY A 141 4.79 14.09 18.65
C GLY A 141 4.89 12.66 19.18
N ILE A 142 5.89 12.37 20.03
CA ILE A 142 6.03 11.06 20.70
C ILE A 142 4.81 10.79 21.58
N ASN A 143 4.43 11.75 22.43
CA ASN A 143 3.33 11.59 23.38
C ASN A 143 2.00 11.37 22.64
N PHE A 144 1.76 12.15 21.59
CA PHE A 144 0.55 12.02 20.77
C PHE A 144 0.51 10.65 20.04
N ALA A 145 1.59 10.24 19.38
CA ALA A 145 1.64 8.97 18.68
C ALA A 145 1.42 7.77 19.62
N LYS A 146 2.00 7.82 20.84
CA LYS A 146 1.80 6.82 21.90
C LYS A 146 0.35 6.78 22.38
N ASP A 147 -0.28 7.92 22.59
CA ASP A 147 -1.67 8.03 23.05
C ASP A 147 -2.61 7.39 22.02
N ILE A 148 -2.47 7.78 20.74
CA ILE A 148 -3.27 7.22 19.65
C ILE A 148 -3.00 5.72 19.47
N GLY A 149 -1.73 5.29 19.42
CA GLY A 149 -1.38 3.88 19.25
C GLY A 149 -1.92 3.00 20.38
N THR A 150 -1.86 3.51 21.63
CA THR A 150 -2.45 2.83 22.80
C THR A 150 -3.98 2.72 22.67
N TYR A 151 -4.63 3.77 22.19
CA TYR A 151 -6.08 3.75 21.92
C TYR A 151 -6.44 2.71 20.85
N LEU A 152 -5.72 2.68 19.72
CA LEU A 152 -5.96 1.70 18.66
C LEU A 152 -5.80 0.27 19.20
N ALA A 153 -4.71 0.01 19.93
CA ALA A 153 -4.44 -1.28 20.56
C ALA A 153 -5.57 -1.73 21.50
N LYS A 154 -6.02 -0.86 22.40
CA LYS A 154 -7.10 -1.15 23.38
C LYS A 154 -8.46 -1.42 22.72
N ASN A 155 -8.70 -0.87 21.54
CA ASN A 155 -9.95 -1.02 20.80
C ASN A 155 -9.86 -2.06 19.67
N ASP A 156 -8.79 -2.86 19.65
CA ASP A 156 -8.58 -3.93 18.67
C ASP A 156 -8.55 -3.43 17.20
N ILE A 157 -8.03 -2.21 17.01
CA ILE A 157 -7.93 -1.51 15.72
C ILE A 157 -6.51 -1.64 15.19
N TYR A 158 -6.36 -2.02 13.92
CA TYR A 158 -5.04 -2.13 13.29
C TYR A 158 -4.41 -0.76 13.04
N ASN A 159 -3.10 -0.65 13.36
CA ASN A 159 -2.21 0.37 12.83
C ASN A 159 -1.47 -0.18 11.61
N ILE A 160 -1.68 0.37 10.43
CA ILE A 160 -1.01 -0.03 9.19
C ILE A 160 -0.16 1.12 8.68
N SER A 161 1.16 1.05 8.91
CA SER A 161 2.07 2.14 8.58
C SER A 161 3.30 1.65 7.79
N GLY A 162 4.30 2.50 7.63
CA GLY A 162 5.39 2.28 6.68
C GLY A 162 6.70 1.77 7.28
N LEU A 163 6.73 1.47 8.56
CA LEU A 163 7.93 1.05 9.28
C LEU A 163 9.10 2.06 9.21
N ALA A 164 8.83 3.33 8.89
CA ALA A 164 9.85 4.37 8.90
C ALA A 164 10.30 4.70 10.33
N LEU A 165 11.49 5.29 10.47
CA LEU A 165 11.93 5.82 11.76
C LEU A 165 10.96 6.90 12.28
N GLY A 166 10.93 7.10 13.58
CA GLY A 166 10.15 8.15 14.23
C GLY A 166 8.70 7.74 14.46
N ILE A 167 7.73 8.49 13.94
CA ILE A 167 6.31 8.31 14.23
C ILE A 167 5.82 6.91 13.86
N ASP A 168 6.18 6.35 12.70
CA ASP A 168 5.76 5.02 12.29
C ASP A 168 6.25 3.96 13.30
N THR A 169 7.52 4.05 13.71
CA THR A 169 8.11 3.17 14.74
C THR A 169 7.28 3.21 16.03
N ILE A 170 6.98 4.39 16.55
CA ILE A 170 6.21 4.58 17.79
C ILE A 170 4.80 3.98 17.64
N GLY A 171 4.14 4.21 16.51
CA GLY A 171 2.83 3.67 16.20
C GLY A 171 2.82 2.14 16.19
N HIS A 172 3.83 1.50 15.58
CA HIS A 172 3.96 0.05 15.57
C HIS A 172 4.25 -0.52 16.96
N GLU A 173 5.17 0.08 17.73
CA GLU A 173 5.54 -0.39 19.06
C GLU A 173 4.37 -0.33 20.05
N THR A 174 3.55 0.71 19.98
CA THR A 174 2.39 0.89 20.88
C THR A 174 1.19 0.03 20.51
N CYS A 175 1.11 -0.44 19.26
CA CYS A 175 0.00 -1.25 18.75
C CYS A 175 0.47 -2.64 18.29
N LEU A 176 1.48 -3.23 18.95
CA LEU A 176 2.26 -4.37 18.46
C LEU A 176 1.43 -5.61 18.10
N HIS A 177 0.35 -5.89 18.82
CA HIS A 177 -0.54 -7.05 18.57
C HIS A 177 -1.61 -6.77 17.48
N ARG A 178 -1.72 -5.54 17.01
CA ARG A 178 -2.65 -5.11 15.94
C ARG A 178 -1.93 -4.17 14.98
N THR A 179 -0.87 -4.65 14.34
CA THR A 179 -0.13 -3.80 13.42
C THR A 179 0.39 -4.54 12.20
N GLY A 180 0.53 -3.81 11.11
CA GLY A 180 1.13 -4.27 9.87
C GLY A 180 1.96 -3.21 9.20
N ALA A 181 3.03 -3.61 8.53
CA ALA A 181 3.93 -2.68 7.86
C ALA A 181 3.94 -2.88 6.34
N ILE A 182 3.85 -1.77 5.60
CA ILE A 182 3.95 -1.76 4.15
C ILE A 182 5.38 -1.38 3.77
N LEU A 183 6.09 -2.27 3.07
CA LEU A 183 7.49 -2.09 2.71
C LEU A 183 7.65 -1.69 1.24
N GLY A 184 8.69 -0.92 0.94
CA GLY A 184 9.04 -0.45 -0.41
C GLY A 184 10.11 -1.31 -1.08
N GLN A 185 10.22 -2.61 -0.72
CA GLN A 185 11.20 -3.58 -1.21
C GLN A 185 10.61 -4.99 -1.23
N GLY A 186 11.29 -5.93 -1.90
CA GLY A 186 10.94 -7.34 -1.83
C GLY A 186 11.08 -7.89 -0.40
N LEU A 187 10.11 -8.69 0.05
CA LEU A 187 10.07 -9.19 1.44
C LEU A 187 11.11 -10.25 1.78
N ASP A 188 11.84 -10.76 0.79
CA ASP A 188 12.97 -11.69 0.97
C ASP A 188 14.27 -10.98 1.36
N LEU A 189 14.34 -9.67 1.16
CA LEU A 189 15.47 -8.83 1.50
C LEU A 189 15.46 -8.41 2.97
N GLU A 190 16.63 -7.94 3.46
CA GLU A 190 16.74 -7.37 4.81
C GLU A 190 15.85 -6.14 4.94
N THR A 191 15.09 -6.07 6.03
CA THR A 191 14.11 -4.99 6.28
C THR A 191 14.79 -3.61 6.35
N TYR A 192 14.20 -2.63 5.66
CA TYR A 192 14.59 -1.23 5.74
C TYR A 192 13.53 -0.40 6.48
N PRO A 193 13.94 0.52 7.36
CA PRO A 193 15.33 0.81 7.79
C PRO A 193 15.89 -0.29 8.71
N ARG A 194 17.22 -0.43 8.73
CA ARG A 194 17.90 -1.47 9.51
C ARG A 194 17.63 -1.37 11.01
N GLU A 195 17.44 -0.18 11.52
CA GLU A 195 17.09 0.10 12.92
C GLU A 195 15.76 -0.56 13.32
N ASN A 196 14.87 -0.80 12.35
CA ASN A 196 13.55 -1.40 12.60
C ASN A 196 13.47 -2.90 12.24
N ILE A 197 14.60 -3.60 11.99
CA ILE A 197 14.62 -5.05 11.76
C ILE A 197 13.96 -5.79 12.94
N ASN A 198 14.42 -5.51 14.15
CA ASN A 198 13.86 -6.13 15.36
C ASN A 198 12.36 -5.81 15.56
N LEU A 199 11.92 -4.63 15.15
CA LEU A 199 10.50 -4.26 15.20
C LEU A 199 9.69 -5.06 14.16
N ALA A 200 10.19 -5.24 12.95
CA ALA A 200 9.56 -6.08 11.94
C ALA A 200 9.39 -7.54 12.41
N GLU A 201 10.41 -8.10 13.06
CA GLU A 201 10.35 -9.44 13.65
C GLU A 201 9.32 -9.52 14.79
N LYS A 202 9.26 -8.50 15.67
CA LYS A 202 8.25 -8.42 16.73
C LYS A 202 6.83 -8.31 16.16
N ILE A 203 6.61 -7.55 15.08
CA ILE A 203 5.33 -7.47 14.39
C ILE A 203 4.89 -8.87 13.95
N LEU A 204 5.75 -9.62 13.29
CA LEU A 204 5.45 -10.98 12.83
C LEU A 204 5.21 -11.95 14.01
N ALA A 205 6.02 -11.87 15.05
CA ALA A 205 5.88 -12.70 16.26
C ALA A 205 4.58 -12.44 17.03
N ASN A 206 3.95 -11.27 16.85
CA ASN A 206 2.67 -10.89 17.47
C ASN A 206 1.48 -10.99 16.50
N ASN A 207 1.54 -11.89 15.52
CA ASN A 207 0.50 -12.13 14.51
C ASN A 207 0.17 -10.92 13.61
N GLY A 208 1.08 -9.96 13.52
CA GLY A 208 1.02 -8.88 12.55
C GLY A 208 1.50 -9.32 11.17
N PHE A 209 1.72 -8.36 10.28
CA PHE A 209 2.13 -8.65 8.91
C PHE A 209 3.11 -7.61 8.34
N LEU A 210 3.89 -8.06 7.35
CA LEU A 210 4.66 -7.22 6.43
C LEU A 210 4.09 -7.42 5.04
N LEU A 211 3.87 -6.35 4.31
CA LEU A 211 3.29 -6.37 2.96
C LEU A 211 4.16 -5.57 1.98
N SER A 212 4.32 -6.09 0.79
CA SER A 212 4.92 -5.38 -0.34
C SER A 212 4.21 -5.70 -1.66
N GLU A 213 4.16 -4.75 -2.59
CA GLU A 213 3.76 -5.01 -3.98
C GLU A 213 4.94 -5.42 -4.87
N LEU A 214 6.17 -5.31 -4.34
CA LEU A 214 7.38 -5.58 -5.09
C LEU A 214 7.72 -7.07 -5.07
N ILE A 215 8.08 -7.59 -6.23
CA ILE A 215 8.50 -9.00 -6.35
C ILE A 215 9.77 -9.27 -5.52
N PRO A 216 10.02 -10.53 -5.11
CA PRO A 216 11.28 -10.91 -4.48
C PRO A 216 12.51 -10.41 -5.23
N LYS A 217 13.56 -10.08 -4.51
CA LYS A 217 14.85 -9.50 -4.96
C LYS A 217 14.75 -8.07 -5.53
N GLN A 218 13.59 -7.45 -5.51
CA GLN A 218 13.47 -6.06 -5.92
C GLN A 218 13.92 -5.14 -4.77
N GLU A 219 15.01 -4.42 -5.02
CA GLU A 219 15.62 -3.53 -4.04
C GLU A 219 14.79 -2.27 -3.80
N LEU A 220 15.05 -1.67 -2.65
CA LEU A 220 14.48 -0.40 -2.25
C LEU A 220 14.92 0.73 -3.18
N SER A 221 14.00 1.64 -3.48
CA SER A 221 14.28 2.92 -4.14
C SER A 221 13.48 4.05 -3.50
N MET A 222 13.90 5.29 -3.71
CA MET A 222 13.12 6.44 -3.27
C MET A 222 11.73 6.46 -3.92
N PHE A 223 11.64 6.02 -5.17
CA PHE A 223 10.38 5.91 -5.88
C PHE A 223 9.46 4.86 -5.25
N SER A 224 9.97 3.67 -4.93
CA SER A 224 9.18 2.61 -4.31
C SER A 224 8.70 2.97 -2.91
N LEU A 225 9.51 3.71 -2.13
CA LEU A 225 9.10 4.24 -0.82
C LEU A 225 7.90 5.21 -0.94
N ILE A 226 7.92 6.10 -1.92
CA ILE A 226 6.82 7.04 -2.16
C ILE A 226 5.59 6.29 -2.70
N LYS A 227 5.81 5.40 -3.65
CA LYS A 227 4.73 4.66 -4.31
C LYS A 227 3.96 3.78 -3.34
N ARG A 228 4.63 3.15 -2.36
CA ARG A 228 3.98 2.27 -1.38
C ARG A 228 3.02 3.02 -0.43
N ASP A 229 3.20 4.35 -0.23
CA ASP A 229 2.34 5.16 0.66
C ASP A 229 0.87 5.13 0.21
N ARG A 230 0.60 4.90 -1.10
CA ARG A 230 -0.77 4.73 -1.60
C ARG A 230 -1.44 3.46 -1.06
N LEU A 231 -0.67 2.39 -0.81
CA LEU A 231 -1.18 1.13 -0.24
C LEU A 231 -1.49 1.29 1.24
N GLN A 232 -0.64 2.02 1.96
CA GLN A 232 -0.84 2.35 3.37
C GLN A 232 -2.15 3.10 3.58
N SER A 233 -2.40 4.12 2.77
CA SER A 233 -3.68 4.84 2.78
C SER A 233 -4.85 3.96 2.35
N ALA A 234 -4.68 3.13 1.31
CA ALA A 234 -5.77 2.32 0.76
C ALA A 234 -6.27 1.24 1.74
N LEU A 235 -5.36 0.59 2.46
CA LEU A 235 -5.67 -0.47 3.42
C LEU A 235 -6.29 0.03 4.72
N THR A 236 -6.48 1.34 4.88
CA THR A 236 -7.00 1.94 6.11
C THR A 236 -8.24 2.79 5.85
N SER A 237 -9.04 3.04 6.89
CA SER A 237 -10.16 4.00 6.89
C SER A 237 -9.70 5.44 6.83
N GLY A 238 -8.49 5.69 7.30
CA GLY A 238 -7.90 7.02 7.34
C GLY A 238 -6.47 7.02 7.85
N ILE A 239 -5.85 8.18 7.74
CA ILE A 239 -4.51 8.42 8.27
C ILE A 239 -4.58 9.36 9.46
N ILE A 240 -3.62 9.23 10.38
CA ILE A 240 -3.48 10.06 11.57
C ILE A 240 -2.08 10.65 11.55
N ILE A 241 -1.97 11.93 11.21
CA ILE A 241 -0.70 12.66 11.17
C ILE A 241 -0.37 13.14 12.59
N ALA A 242 0.60 12.46 13.23
CA ALA A 242 1.02 12.82 14.58
C ALA A 242 1.90 14.08 14.58
N GLU A 243 2.95 14.09 13.79
CA GLU A 243 3.82 15.25 13.60
C GLU A 243 4.43 15.23 12.20
N SER A 244 4.38 16.36 11.49
CA SER A 244 4.99 16.47 10.16
C SER A 244 5.31 17.90 9.79
N GLY A 245 6.38 18.08 9.02
CA GLY A 245 6.64 19.34 8.33
C GLY A 245 5.81 19.46 7.04
N ILE A 246 5.83 20.67 6.44
CA ILE A 246 5.15 20.96 5.16
C ILE A 246 5.77 20.17 3.98
N LYS A 247 6.99 19.71 4.13
CA LYS A 247 7.73 18.91 3.13
C LYS A 247 8.13 17.58 3.76
N GLY A 248 8.11 16.48 2.99
CA GLY A 248 8.55 15.16 3.45
C GLY A 248 7.62 14.02 3.02
N GLY A 249 7.97 12.80 3.45
CA GLY A 249 7.24 11.58 3.10
C GLY A 249 5.78 11.58 3.51
N THR A 250 5.47 12.07 4.71
CA THR A 250 4.10 12.18 5.23
C THR A 250 3.16 12.98 4.32
N VAL A 251 3.70 13.98 3.59
CA VAL A 251 2.91 14.76 2.62
C VAL A 251 2.48 13.90 1.42
N ASN A 252 3.23 12.86 1.06
CA ASN A 252 2.84 11.93 0.01
C ASN A 252 1.69 11.05 0.49
N THR A 253 1.77 10.49 1.70
CA THR A 253 0.68 9.73 2.32
C THR A 253 -0.60 10.58 2.42
N PHE A 254 -0.47 11.86 2.83
CA PHE A 254 -1.58 12.82 2.85
C PHE A 254 -2.22 13.00 1.46
N LYS A 255 -1.42 13.18 0.41
CA LYS A 255 -1.93 13.35 -0.96
C LYS A 255 -2.69 12.10 -1.44
N TYR A 256 -2.15 10.91 -1.19
CA TYR A 256 -2.83 9.66 -1.52
C TYR A 256 -4.12 9.47 -0.72
N ALA A 257 -4.11 9.77 0.58
CA ALA A 257 -5.31 9.72 1.40
C ALA A 257 -6.41 10.66 0.88
N LYS A 258 -6.04 11.87 0.47
CA LYS A 258 -6.96 12.84 -0.14
C LYS A 258 -7.51 12.35 -1.49
N GLU A 259 -6.65 11.83 -2.38
CA GLU A 259 -7.06 11.25 -3.68
C GLU A 259 -8.02 10.08 -3.49
N GLN A 260 -7.77 9.24 -2.48
CA GLN A 260 -8.58 8.07 -2.13
C GLN A 260 -9.79 8.42 -1.25
N LYS A 261 -10.05 9.69 -0.97
CA LYS A 261 -11.16 10.21 -0.15
C LYS A 261 -11.19 9.60 1.26
N LYS A 262 -10.02 9.32 1.83
CA LYS A 262 -9.87 8.81 3.19
C LYS A 262 -9.99 9.94 4.23
N LYS A 263 -10.36 9.58 5.46
CA LYS A 263 -10.33 10.53 6.59
C LYS A 263 -8.89 10.87 6.94
N ILE A 264 -8.61 12.16 7.16
CA ILE A 264 -7.26 12.64 7.47
C ILE A 264 -7.31 13.37 8.80
N PHE A 265 -6.90 12.67 9.85
CA PHE A 265 -6.76 13.24 11.19
C PHE A 265 -5.37 13.83 11.35
N ILE A 266 -5.28 14.91 12.12
CA ILE A 266 -4.01 15.59 12.38
C ILE A 266 -3.96 16.12 13.81
N ALA A 267 -2.81 15.89 14.48
CA ALA A 267 -2.56 16.50 15.78
C ALA A 267 -2.48 18.03 15.66
N ASP A 268 -3.05 18.75 16.63
CA ASP A 268 -3.14 20.21 16.67
C ASP A 268 -1.79 20.93 16.77
N ILE A 269 -0.71 20.20 17.05
CA ILE A 269 0.68 20.70 17.04
C ILE A 269 1.17 21.06 15.63
N ASN A 270 0.57 20.52 14.59
CA ASN A 270 0.98 20.69 13.17
C ASN A 270 0.46 22.01 12.56
N LYS A 271 0.77 23.14 13.16
CA LYS A 271 0.19 24.46 12.80
C LYS A 271 0.31 24.81 11.33
N ASP A 272 1.51 24.62 10.73
CA ASP A 272 1.77 24.97 9.33
C ASP A 272 0.95 24.11 8.34
N LEU A 273 0.78 22.82 8.64
CA LEU A 273 -0.04 21.93 7.80
C LEU A 273 -1.52 22.27 7.93
N ILE A 274 -1.97 22.59 9.15
CA ILE A 274 -3.35 22.97 9.43
C ILE A 274 -3.68 24.29 8.72
N GLU A 275 -2.79 25.27 8.76
CA GLU A 275 -2.98 26.55 8.04
C GLU A 275 -3.10 26.33 6.54
N LYS A 276 -2.23 25.46 5.98
CA LYS A 276 -2.18 25.22 4.53
C LYS A 276 -3.32 24.34 3.99
N TYR A 277 -3.75 23.33 4.75
CA TYR A 277 -4.65 22.26 4.28
C TYR A 277 -5.89 22.07 5.16
N GLY A 278 -6.18 22.98 6.08
CA GLY A 278 -7.18 22.82 7.15
C GLY A 278 -8.56 22.33 6.71
N LYS A 279 -9.00 22.67 5.49
CA LYS A 279 -10.29 22.22 4.94
C LYS A 279 -10.36 20.70 4.70
N ASP A 280 -9.20 20.05 4.53
CA ASP A 280 -9.10 18.62 4.25
C ASP A 280 -8.76 17.80 5.51
N LEU A 281 -8.62 18.47 6.67
CA LEU A 281 -8.07 17.90 7.89
C LEU A 281 -9.08 17.87 9.04
N ILE A 282 -9.09 16.78 9.80
CA ILE A 282 -9.83 16.65 11.05
C ILE A 282 -8.82 16.82 12.18
N ILE A 283 -8.81 18.02 12.79
CA ILE A 283 -7.87 18.37 13.86
C ILE A 283 -8.26 17.64 15.13
N ILE A 284 -7.31 16.97 15.78
CA ILE A 284 -7.50 16.25 17.04
C ILE A 284 -6.39 16.59 18.04
N LYS A 285 -6.72 16.58 19.33
CA LYS A 285 -5.77 16.88 20.41
C LYS A 285 -5.20 15.63 21.09
N ASN A 286 -5.98 14.57 21.13
CA ASN A 286 -5.64 13.31 21.80
C ASN A 286 -6.59 12.19 21.35
N SER A 287 -6.42 10.99 21.90
CA SER A 287 -7.22 9.80 21.61
C SER A 287 -8.71 9.97 21.97
N PHE A 288 -9.05 10.70 23.02
CA PHE A 288 -10.44 10.98 23.39
C PHE A 288 -11.16 11.84 22.31
N ASP A 289 -10.47 12.87 21.83
CA ASP A 289 -11.01 13.72 20.74
C ASP A 289 -11.12 12.93 19.42
N PHE A 290 -10.15 12.05 19.14
CA PHE A 290 -10.18 11.13 18.02
C PHE A 290 -11.40 10.21 18.07
N GLU A 291 -11.64 9.54 19.21
CA GLU A 291 -12.79 8.66 19.43
C GLU A 291 -14.11 9.38 19.18
N LYS A 292 -14.28 10.56 19.77
CA LYS A 292 -15.48 11.38 19.60
C LYS A 292 -15.76 11.72 18.13
N LYS A 293 -14.70 12.06 17.37
CA LYS A 293 -14.82 12.40 15.95
C LYS A 293 -15.07 11.20 15.04
N ILE A 294 -14.59 10.01 15.41
CA ILE A 294 -14.94 8.79 14.69
C ILE A 294 -16.43 8.46 14.91
N LYS A 295 -16.91 8.47 16.16
CA LYS A 295 -18.30 8.13 16.49
C LYS A 295 -19.31 9.06 15.83
N ASN A 296 -19.10 10.36 15.90
CA ASN A 296 -19.99 11.36 15.26
C ASN A 296 -20.09 11.18 13.74
N ASN A 297 -19.03 10.71 13.08
CA ASN A 297 -19.02 10.42 11.64
C ASN A 297 -19.76 9.11 11.28
N LEU A 298 -19.83 8.14 12.20
CA LEU A 298 -20.58 6.89 11.98
C LEU A 298 -22.08 7.12 12.15
N GLU A 299 -22.50 7.96 13.07
CA GLU A 299 -23.91 8.33 13.25
C GLU A 299 -24.49 9.09 12.04
N GLN A 300 -23.70 9.92 11.37
CA GLN A 300 -24.12 10.61 10.14
C GLN A 300 -24.29 9.68 8.93
N ILE A 301 -23.61 8.55 8.90
CA ILE A 301 -23.72 7.55 7.80
C ILE A 301 -24.95 6.66 8.00
N ASN A 302 -25.38 6.43 9.25
CA ASN A 302 -26.58 5.62 9.58
C ASN A 302 -27.90 6.39 9.50
N LEU A 303 -27.90 7.66 9.10
CA LEU A 303 -29.08 8.52 8.94
C LEU A 303 -29.55 8.63 7.47
N PHE A 304 -28.96 7.88 6.55
CA PHE A 304 -29.36 7.71 5.15
C PHE A 304 -29.40 6.21 4.83
#